data_d8ea69bd5a75866a663722334186d734
#
_entry.id   d8ea69bd5a75866a663722334186d734
#
_cell.length_a   1.000
_cell.length_b   1.000
_cell.length_c   1.000
_cell.angle_alpha   90.00
_cell.angle_beta   90.00
_cell.angle_gamma   90.00
#
_symmetry.space_group_name_H-M   'P 1'
#
loop_
_entity.id
_entity.type
_entity.pdbx_description
1 polymer ?
#
loop_
_entity_poly.entity_id
_entity_poly.type
_entity_poly.pdbx_seq_one_letter_code
_entity_poly.pdbx_strand_id
1 'polypeptide(L)'
;ADFKHLDYVNPDAPKGGSITLFGNGTFDSLNPYILKGISPADTPGIQMYGVTELGDSLLMGSQPHNPLGDEAGAAYGLIADWIEYPEDRSWCIFHLRDGARFHDGEPIRADDVVFSFNTLREQGHPEYSLRLVDVASVEAIDPQTVRFTFSEARRDLPLIVGAIPILPKHYWEKHDFTRTTLEPPVSSG
;
A
#
# COMPACT_ATOMS: atom_id res chain seq x y z
N ALA A 1 12.22 -19.08 1.33
CA ALA A 1 11.75 -19.69 0.08
C ALA A 1 12.52 -19.04 -1.08
N ASP A 2 12.93 -19.84 -2.07
CA ASP A 2 13.79 -19.38 -3.19
C ASP A 2 12.96 -18.71 -4.31
N PHE A 3 11.90 -17.98 -3.95
CA PHE A 3 11.09 -17.26 -4.91
C PHE A 3 11.92 -16.17 -5.58
N LYS A 4 11.97 -16.14 -6.91
CA LYS A 4 12.70 -15.15 -7.70
C LYS A 4 11.76 -14.25 -8.51
N HIS A 5 10.77 -14.85 -9.16
CA HIS A 5 9.74 -14.17 -9.95
C HIS A 5 8.60 -15.16 -10.21
N LEU A 6 7.43 -14.64 -10.57
CA LEU A 6 6.30 -15.44 -11.02
C LEU A 6 6.60 -16.06 -12.40
N ASP A 7 6.05 -17.25 -12.68
CA ASP A 7 6.36 -18.04 -13.89
C ASP A 7 6.04 -17.31 -15.20
N TYR A 8 5.06 -16.41 -15.17
CA TYR A 8 4.66 -15.61 -16.34
C TYR A 8 5.47 -14.32 -16.51
N VAL A 9 6.39 -14.00 -15.60
CA VAL A 9 7.25 -12.81 -15.69
C VAL A 9 8.52 -13.13 -16.47
N ASN A 10 8.83 -12.32 -17.49
CA ASN A 10 10.14 -12.35 -18.12
C ASN A 10 11.09 -11.36 -17.40
N PRO A 11 12.05 -11.86 -16.60
CA PRO A 11 12.99 -11.00 -15.87
C PRO A 11 13.92 -10.20 -16.79
N ASP A 12 14.14 -10.67 -18.03
CA ASP A 12 14.99 -10.03 -19.02
C ASP A 12 14.23 -9.09 -19.95
N ALA A 13 12.95 -8.82 -19.67
CA ALA A 13 12.15 -7.88 -20.46
C ALA A 13 12.79 -6.47 -20.44
N PRO A 14 12.88 -5.79 -21.61
CA PRO A 14 13.40 -4.44 -21.66
C PRO A 14 12.58 -3.51 -20.77
N LYS A 15 13.28 -2.62 -20.04
CA LYS A 15 12.66 -1.64 -19.15
C LYS A 15 12.53 -0.29 -19.86
N GLY A 16 11.39 0.38 -19.64
CA GLY A 16 11.10 1.69 -20.20
C GLY A 16 10.31 1.65 -21.51
N GLY A 17 10.19 2.81 -22.12
CA GLY A 17 9.35 3.03 -23.31
C GLY A 17 8.27 4.07 -23.03
N SER A 18 7.40 4.27 -24.03
CA SER A 18 6.24 5.17 -23.95
C SER A 18 5.03 4.50 -24.58
N ILE A 19 3.90 4.62 -23.92
CA ILE A 19 2.61 4.15 -24.43
C ILE A 19 1.56 5.25 -24.25
N THR A 20 0.72 5.43 -25.25
CA THR A 20 -0.44 6.33 -25.15
C THR A 20 -1.70 5.48 -25.11
N LEU A 21 -2.48 5.62 -24.06
CA LEU A 21 -3.70 4.87 -23.82
C LEU A 21 -4.90 5.81 -23.90
N PHE A 22 -6.04 5.27 -24.33
CA PHE A 22 -7.30 6.00 -24.31
C PHE A 22 -8.02 5.75 -22.99
N GLY A 23 -8.33 6.83 -22.26
CA GLY A 23 -9.16 6.79 -21.07
C GLY A 23 -10.50 7.48 -21.29
N ASN A 24 -11.59 6.86 -20.86
CA ASN A 24 -12.92 7.47 -20.87
C ASN A 24 -13.36 7.79 -19.44
N GLY A 25 -13.64 9.06 -19.20
CA GLY A 25 -14.04 9.57 -17.90
C GLY A 25 -13.27 10.81 -17.51
N THR A 26 -13.51 11.29 -16.29
CA THR A 26 -12.85 12.46 -15.73
C THR A 26 -12.58 12.25 -14.24
N PHE A 27 -11.62 12.99 -13.70
CA PHE A 27 -11.30 13.03 -12.29
C PHE A 27 -11.01 14.47 -11.87
N ASP A 28 -11.14 14.76 -10.59
CA ASP A 28 -10.86 16.08 -10.00
C ASP A 28 -9.94 15.99 -8.76
N SER A 29 -9.46 14.78 -8.46
CA SER A 29 -8.50 14.54 -7.39
C SER A 29 -7.52 13.43 -7.76
N LEU A 30 -6.24 13.66 -7.50
CA LEU A 30 -5.19 12.63 -7.53
C LEU A 30 -4.92 12.03 -6.14
N ASN A 31 -5.71 12.38 -5.12
CA ASN A 31 -5.70 11.69 -3.84
C ASN A 31 -6.78 10.58 -3.85
N PRO A 32 -6.41 9.30 -3.99
CA PRO A 32 -7.36 8.19 -4.08
C PRO A 32 -7.82 7.70 -2.71
N TYR A 33 -7.27 8.24 -1.62
CA TYR A 33 -7.46 7.70 -0.27
C TYR A 33 -8.60 8.33 0.50
N ILE A 34 -9.23 9.37 -0.04
CA ILE A 34 -10.32 10.13 0.59
C ILE A 34 -11.64 9.96 -0.15
N LEU A 35 -12.75 10.16 0.58
CA LEU A 35 -14.10 10.08 -0.01
C LEU A 35 -14.45 11.30 -0.90
N LYS A 36 -13.72 12.39 -0.76
CA LYS A 36 -14.03 13.66 -1.43
C LYS A 36 -13.37 13.74 -2.79
N GLY A 37 -14.16 14.12 -3.80
CA GLY A 37 -13.71 14.22 -5.18
C GLY A 37 -13.91 12.90 -5.96
N ILE A 38 -13.50 12.92 -7.21
CA ILE A 38 -13.47 11.76 -8.12
C ILE A 38 -12.01 11.46 -8.41
N SER A 39 -11.53 10.35 -7.91
CA SER A 39 -10.18 9.86 -8.18
C SER A 39 -10.13 9.15 -9.53
N PRO A 40 -8.96 9.05 -10.19
CA PRO A 40 -8.78 8.13 -11.31
C PRO A 40 -9.16 6.68 -10.98
N ALA A 41 -9.04 6.26 -9.70
CA ALA A 41 -9.49 4.95 -9.21
C ALA A 41 -10.98 4.72 -9.39
N ASP A 42 -11.78 5.78 -9.27
CA ASP A 42 -13.24 5.73 -9.37
C ASP A 42 -13.72 5.97 -10.81
N THR A 43 -12.80 6.12 -11.76
CA THR A 43 -13.10 6.40 -13.16
C THR A 43 -12.88 5.14 -14.00
N PRO A 44 -13.96 4.42 -14.39
CA PRO A 44 -13.83 3.09 -15.01
C PRO A 44 -12.93 3.01 -16.25
N GLY A 45 -12.90 4.08 -17.05
CA GLY A 45 -12.05 4.14 -18.26
C GLY A 45 -10.58 4.43 -17.98
N ILE A 46 -10.21 4.76 -16.75
CA ILE A 46 -8.83 5.10 -16.32
C ILE A 46 -8.31 4.06 -15.34
N GLN A 47 -9.16 3.59 -14.45
CA GLN A 47 -8.83 2.59 -13.42
C GLN A 47 -8.08 1.37 -13.98
N MET A 48 -8.53 0.87 -15.14
CA MET A 48 -7.94 -0.31 -15.78
C MET A 48 -6.46 -0.17 -16.16
N TYR A 49 -5.91 1.03 -16.16
CA TYR A 49 -4.50 1.29 -16.49
C TYR A 49 -3.57 1.40 -15.28
N GLY A 50 -4.06 1.12 -14.08
CA GLY A 50 -3.28 1.17 -12.85
C GLY A 50 -2.79 2.57 -12.43
N VAL A 51 -3.31 3.63 -13.05
CA VAL A 51 -2.92 5.03 -12.74
C VAL A 51 -3.24 5.43 -11.30
N THR A 52 -3.90 4.56 -10.57
CA THR A 52 -4.45 4.80 -9.24
C THR A 52 -3.65 4.13 -8.12
N GLU A 53 -2.70 3.31 -8.49
CA GLU A 53 -1.83 2.64 -7.52
C GLU A 53 -0.63 3.54 -7.22
N LEU A 54 -0.92 4.62 -6.47
CA LEU A 54 0.07 5.64 -6.14
C LEU A 54 0.94 5.27 -4.93
N GLY A 55 0.69 4.15 -4.27
CA GLY A 55 1.46 3.76 -3.09
C GLY A 55 1.61 2.26 -2.97
N ASP A 56 2.84 1.81 -2.94
CA ASP A 56 3.16 0.43 -2.62
C ASP A 56 2.74 0.10 -1.19
N SER A 57 2.45 -1.18 -0.95
CA SER A 57 2.11 -1.73 0.36
C SER A 57 3.24 -2.60 0.89
N LEU A 58 3.14 -3.04 2.14
CA LEU A 58 4.13 -3.96 2.72
C LEU A 58 4.15 -5.30 1.99
N LEU A 59 2.96 -5.80 1.63
CA LEU A 59 2.76 -7.05 0.91
C LEU A 59 1.94 -6.82 -0.35
N MET A 60 2.16 -7.64 -1.37
CA MET A 60 1.34 -7.64 -2.57
C MET A 60 0.87 -9.06 -2.91
N GLY A 61 -0.29 -9.20 -3.54
CA GLY A 61 -0.79 -10.46 -4.09
C GLY A 61 -0.06 -10.88 -5.36
N SER A 62 -0.34 -12.10 -5.83
CA SER A 62 0.23 -12.62 -7.08
C SER A 62 -0.19 -11.84 -8.33
N GLN A 63 -1.33 -11.14 -8.27
CA GLN A 63 -1.81 -10.23 -9.32
C GLN A 63 -2.32 -8.94 -8.69
N PRO A 64 -1.61 -7.81 -8.84
CA PRO A 64 -1.95 -6.55 -8.19
C PRO A 64 -3.37 -6.05 -8.51
N HIS A 65 -3.83 -6.26 -9.75
CA HIS A 65 -5.15 -5.81 -10.22
C HIS A 65 -6.27 -6.86 -10.08
N ASN A 66 -5.95 -8.05 -9.58
CA ASN A 66 -6.91 -9.10 -9.33
C ASN A 66 -6.87 -9.51 -7.86
N PRO A 67 -7.83 -9.06 -7.04
CA PRO A 67 -7.85 -9.35 -5.60
C PRO A 67 -7.97 -10.86 -5.29
N LEU A 68 -8.39 -11.67 -6.26
CA LEU A 68 -8.45 -13.12 -6.10
C LEU A 68 -7.11 -13.78 -6.42
N GLY A 69 -6.23 -13.13 -7.22
CA GLY A 69 -4.98 -13.71 -7.68
C GLY A 69 -5.17 -15.11 -8.29
N ASP A 70 -4.09 -15.72 -8.71
CA ASP A 70 -4.04 -17.15 -9.04
C ASP A 70 -3.69 -18.02 -7.83
N GLU A 71 -3.21 -17.40 -6.73
CA GLU A 71 -2.85 -18.07 -5.47
C GLU A 71 -3.65 -17.46 -4.31
N ALA A 72 -4.83 -18.02 -4.04
CA ALA A 72 -5.70 -17.55 -2.97
C ALA A 72 -5.00 -17.59 -1.60
N GLY A 73 -4.96 -16.45 -0.91
CA GLY A 73 -4.36 -16.32 0.43
C GLY A 73 -2.83 -16.27 0.44
N ALA A 74 -2.18 -16.21 -0.73
CA ALA A 74 -0.75 -15.95 -0.83
C ALA A 74 -0.48 -14.45 -0.93
N ALA A 75 0.62 -14.01 -0.33
CA ALA A 75 1.14 -12.66 -0.47
C ALA A 75 2.67 -12.68 -0.49
N TYR A 76 3.23 -11.74 -1.23
CA TYR A 76 4.66 -11.58 -1.42
C TYR A 76 5.13 -10.28 -0.79
N GLY A 77 6.35 -10.28 -0.23
CA GLY A 77 6.95 -9.05 0.29
C GLY A 77 7.21 -8.05 -0.84
N LEU A 78 6.73 -6.81 -0.66
CA LEU A 78 7.00 -5.68 -1.56
C LEU A 78 7.89 -4.68 -0.84
N ILE A 79 7.35 -3.78 -0.01
CA ILE A 79 8.16 -2.93 0.88
C ILE A 79 8.72 -3.76 2.04
N ALA A 80 7.97 -4.77 2.53
CA ALA A 80 8.49 -5.70 3.53
C ALA A 80 9.39 -6.75 2.88
N ASP A 81 10.51 -7.05 3.55
CA ASP A 81 11.41 -8.13 3.18
C ASP A 81 10.94 -9.46 3.82
N TRP A 82 10.53 -9.40 5.08
CA TRP A 82 10.00 -10.55 5.80
C TRP A 82 9.04 -10.15 6.92
N ILE A 83 8.29 -11.13 7.45
CA ILE A 83 7.27 -10.96 8.47
C ILE A 83 7.43 -11.99 9.58
N GLU A 84 7.22 -11.57 10.82
CA GLU A 84 7.09 -12.43 11.99
C GLU A 84 5.67 -12.39 12.54
N TYR A 85 5.18 -13.50 13.03
CA TYR A 85 3.91 -13.58 13.76
C TYR A 85 3.85 -14.86 14.63
N PRO A 86 3.18 -14.83 15.78
CA PRO A 86 2.98 -16.02 16.60
C PRO A 86 1.92 -16.94 16.00
N GLU A 87 1.84 -18.17 16.52
CA GLU A 87 0.86 -19.17 16.07
C GLU A 87 -0.59 -18.67 16.23
N ASP A 88 -0.86 -17.96 17.33
CA ASP A 88 -2.18 -17.39 17.66
C ASP A 88 -2.54 -16.12 16.84
N ARG A 89 -1.60 -15.56 16.06
CA ARG A 89 -1.81 -14.35 15.25
C ARG A 89 -2.24 -13.12 16.07
N SER A 90 -1.85 -13.02 17.32
CA SER A 90 -2.18 -11.87 18.18
C SER A 90 -1.41 -10.59 17.81
N TRP A 91 -0.32 -10.73 17.05
CA TRP A 91 0.48 -9.63 16.50
C TRP A 91 1.22 -10.07 15.24
N CYS A 92 1.74 -9.09 14.49
CA CYS A 92 2.76 -9.34 13.48
C CYS A 92 3.78 -8.21 13.46
N ILE A 93 5.00 -8.53 13.03
CA ILE A 93 6.09 -7.60 12.82
C ILE A 93 6.52 -7.70 11.37
N PHE A 94 6.61 -6.55 10.70
CA PHE A 94 7.17 -6.43 9.36
C PHE A 94 8.55 -5.81 9.43
N HIS A 95 9.49 -6.40 8.73
CA HIS A 95 10.83 -5.86 8.51
C HIS A 95 10.89 -5.27 7.11
N LEU A 96 11.15 -3.97 7.03
CA LEU A 96 11.18 -3.24 5.77
C LEU A 96 12.46 -3.54 5.01
N ARG A 97 12.33 -3.59 3.69
CA ARG A 97 13.42 -3.84 2.76
C ARG A 97 14.42 -2.68 2.75
N ASP A 98 15.71 -3.01 2.81
CA ASP A 98 16.77 -2.04 2.59
C ASP A 98 16.62 -1.40 1.20
N GLY A 99 16.70 -0.07 1.16
CA GLY A 99 16.66 0.67 -0.09
C GLY A 99 15.27 0.97 -0.64
N ALA A 100 14.18 0.56 0.04
CA ALA A 100 12.83 1.03 -0.31
C ALA A 100 12.74 2.55 -0.18
N ARG A 101 12.22 3.23 -1.22
CA ARG A 101 12.19 4.68 -1.31
C ARG A 101 10.91 5.18 -1.96
N PHE A 102 10.50 6.37 -1.59
CA PHE A 102 9.56 7.17 -2.37
C PHE A 102 10.24 7.71 -3.64
N HIS A 103 9.44 8.15 -4.61
CA HIS A 103 9.96 8.62 -5.90
C HIS A 103 10.80 9.91 -5.80
N ASP A 104 10.65 10.68 -4.72
CA ASP A 104 11.49 11.85 -4.42
C ASP A 104 12.85 11.49 -3.80
N GLY A 105 13.09 10.19 -3.55
CA GLY A 105 14.34 9.65 -3.04
C GLY A 105 14.39 9.47 -1.53
N GLU A 106 13.40 9.97 -0.77
CA GLU A 106 13.35 9.76 0.68
C GLU A 106 13.12 8.27 1.00
N PRO A 107 13.84 7.71 1.98
CA PRO A 107 13.69 6.30 2.36
C PRO A 107 12.34 6.04 3.03
N ILE A 108 11.73 4.92 2.72
CA ILE A 108 10.53 4.43 3.43
C ILE A 108 10.96 3.84 4.78
N ARG A 109 10.33 4.30 5.86
CA ARG A 109 10.63 3.91 7.23
C ARG A 109 9.40 3.40 7.97
N ALA A 110 9.62 2.74 9.08
CA ALA A 110 8.55 2.27 9.97
C ALA A 110 7.62 3.41 10.43
N ASP A 111 8.13 4.63 10.60
CA ASP A 111 7.33 5.82 10.91
C ASP A 111 6.32 6.16 9.80
N ASP A 112 6.67 5.92 8.52
CA ASP A 112 5.74 6.13 7.40
C ASP A 112 4.60 5.10 7.46
N VAL A 113 4.90 3.87 7.86
CA VAL A 113 3.88 2.82 8.06
C VAL A 113 2.93 3.20 9.19
N VAL A 114 3.46 3.62 10.34
CA VAL A 114 2.64 4.09 11.49
C VAL A 114 1.78 5.28 11.10
N PHE A 115 2.37 6.25 10.40
CA PHE A 115 1.67 7.42 9.89
C PHE A 115 0.53 7.02 8.95
N SER A 116 0.83 6.16 7.97
CA SER A 116 -0.15 5.68 6.97
C SER A 116 -1.34 5.02 7.62
N PHE A 117 -1.08 4.10 8.55
CA PHE A 117 -2.11 3.39 9.27
C PHE A 117 -3.04 4.36 10.03
N ASN A 118 -2.48 5.29 10.80
CA ASN A 118 -3.27 6.24 11.58
C ASN A 118 -4.04 7.20 10.67
N THR A 119 -3.38 7.77 9.66
CA THR A 119 -4.01 8.72 8.73
C THR A 119 -5.14 8.08 7.94
N LEU A 120 -4.93 6.90 7.37
CA LEU A 120 -5.96 6.21 6.61
C LEU A 120 -7.15 5.79 7.48
N ARG A 121 -6.89 5.31 8.70
CA ARG A 121 -7.95 4.93 9.64
C ARG A 121 -8.79 6.11 10.10
N GLU A 122 -8.18 7.28 10.31
CA GLU A 122 -8.84 8.45 10.90
C GLU A 122 -9.42 9.40 9.85
N GLN A 123 -8.75 9.55 8.71
CA GLN A 123 -9.03 10.57 7.71
C GLN A 123 -9.27 10.01 6.29
N GLY A 124 -8.96 8.73 6.08
CA GLY A 124 -9.13 8.06 4.80
C GLY A 124 -10.59 7.67 4.52
N HIS A 125 -10.78 7.02 3.36
CA HIS A 125 -12.08 6.44 3.03
C HIS A 125 -12.56 5.52 4.16
N PRO A 126 -13.85 5.51 4.52
CA PRO A 126 -14.41 4.69 5.62
C PRO A 126 -14.08 3.19 5.54
N GLU A 127 -13.80 2.69 4.37
CA GLU A 127 -13.34 1.32 4.14
C GLU A 127 -12.07 0.99 4.96
N TYR A 128 -11.13 1.95 5.11
CA TYR A 128 -9.91 1.73 5.91
C TYR A 128 -10.23 1.54 7.39
N SER A 129 -11.09 2.36 7.97
CA SER A 129 -11.50 2.22 9.37
C SER A 129 -12.20 0.89 9.64
N LEU A 130 -13.01 0.40 8.68
CA LEU A 130 -13.69 -0.90 8.78
C LEU A 130 -12.71 -2.07 8.67
N ARG A 131 -11.76 -2.02 7.73
CA ARG A 131 -10.74 -3.08 7.56
C ARG A 131 -9.79 -3.18 8.75
N LEU A 132 -9.52 -2.05 9.41
CA LEU A 132 -8.53 -1.92 10.47
C LEU A 132 -9.12 -1.97 11.89
N VAL A 133 -10.41 -2.33 12.01
CA VAL A 133 -11.14 -2.32 13.30
C VAL A 133 -10.48 -3.21 14.35
N ASP A 134 -9.93 -4.35 13.94
CA ASP A 134 -9.30 -5.33 14.84
C ASP A 134 -7.81 -5.02 15.13
N VAL A 135 -7.28 -3.90 14.66
CA VAL A 135 -5.92 -3.48 14.97
C VAL A 135 -5.92 -2.59 16.22
N ALA A 136 -5.38 -3.11 17.31
CA ALA A 136 -5.30 -2.39 18.58
C ALA A 136 -4.22 -1.31 18.57
N SER A 137 -3.01 -1.63 18.06
CA SER A 137 -1.92 -0.65 17.94
C SER A 137 -1.01 -0.95 16.75
N VAL A 138 -0.31 0.09 16.32
CA VAL A 138 0.81 0.04 15.37
C VAL A 138 1.96 0.84 15.94
N GLU A 139 3.17 0.28 15.94
CA GLU A 139 4.35 0.85 16.60
C GLU A 139 5.60 0.64 15.73
N ALA A 140 6.39 1.68 15.54
CA ALA A 140 7.74 1.57 14.99
C ALA A 140 8.68 1.12 16.11
N ILE A 141 9.26 -0.08 16.00
CA ILE A 141 10.25 -0.61 16.96
C ILE A 141 11.61 0.05 16.70
N ASP A 142 11.95 0.18 15.44
CA ASP A 142 13.14 0.84 14.93
C ASP A 142 12.84 1.39 13.51
N PRO A 143 13.77 2.08 12.83
CA PRO A 143 13.49 2.68 11.53
C PRO A 143 13.04 1.71 10.43
N GLN A 144 13.30 0.41 10.58
CA GLN A 144 12.96 -0.61 9.59
C GLN A 144 12.01 -1.68 10.10
N THR A 145 11.55 -1.57 11.36
CA THR A 145 10.74 -2.62 11.98
C THR A 145 9.46 -2.03 12.55
N VAL A 146 8.32 -2.52 12.08
CA VAL A 146 6.99 -2.09 12.54
C VAL A 146 6.21 -3.27 13.10
N ARG A 147 5.56 -3.05 14.25
CA ARG A 147 4.71 -4.03 14.92
C ARG A 147 3.26 -3.61 14.86
N PHE A 148 2.39 -4.55 14.49
CA PHE A 148 0.95 -4.47 14.64
C PHE A 148 0.49 -5.42 15.74
N THR A 149 -0.35 -4.93 16.66
CA THR A 149 -0.99 -5.74 17.69
C THR A 149 -2.50 -5.78 17.41
N PHE A 150 -3.11 -6.94 17.51
CA PHE A 150 -4.50 -7.15 17.19
C PHE A 150 -5.36 -7.30 18.46
N SER A 151 -6.58 -6.75 18.41
CA SER A 151 -7.57 -6.90 19.49
C SER A 151 -8.22 -8.28 19.48
N GLU A 152 -8.36 -8.86 18.28
CA GLU A 152 -8.82 -10.23 18.07
C GLU A 152 -7.85 -10.96 17.15
N ALA A 153 -7.54 -12.21 17.47
CA ALA A 153 -6.62 -13.02 16.67
C ALA A 153 -7.35 -13.60 15.45
N ARG A 154 -6.96 -13.17 14.25
CA ARG A 154 -7.48 -13.65 12.98
C ARG A 154 -6.34 -13.95 12.00
N ARG A 155 -6.50 -14.99 11.20
CA ARG A 155 -5.45 -15.46 10.26
C ARG A 155 -5.17 -14.47 9.13
N ASP A 156 -6.17 -13.69 8.73
CA ASP A 156 -6.13 -12.74 7.62
C ASP A 156 -5.57 -11.36 7.99
N LEU A 157 -5.53 -11.01 9.30
CA LEU A 157 -5.09 -9.68 9.73
C LEU A 157 -3.68 -9.29 9.25
N PRO A 158 -2.66 -10.16 9.28
CA PRO A 158 -1.35 -9.82 8.72
C PRO A 158 -1.40 -9.48 7.21
N LEU A 159 -2.30 -10.12 6.44
CA LEU A 159 -2.49 -9.82 5.03
C LEU A 159 -3.24 -8.49 4.86
N ILE A 160 -4.25 -8.23 5.69
CA ILE A 160 -5.03 -6.99 5.66
C ILE A 160 -4.14 -5.78 5.94
N VAL A 161 -3.36 -5.81 7.04
CA VAL A 161 -2.46 -4.69 7.36
C VAL A 161 -1.30 -4.58 6.37
N GLY A 162 -0.85 -5.72 5.83
CA GLY A 162 0.19 -5.78 4.80
C GLY A 162 -0.22 -5.17 3.46
N ALA A 163 -1.51 -5.09 3.16
CA ALA A 163 -2.06 -4.52 1.93
C ALA A 163 -2.40 -3.02 2.03
N ILE A 164 -2.11 -2.36 3.16
CA ILE A 164 -2.33 -0.92 3.32
C ILE A 164 -1.25 -0.15 2.55
N PRO A 165 -1.61 0.84 1.72
CA PRO A 165 -0.65 1.67 1.01
C PRO A 165 0.19 2.51 1.99
N ILE A 166 1.47 2.64 1.71
CA ILE A 166 2.39 3.41 2.56
C ILE A 166 2.50 4.83 2.04
N LEU A 167 2.09 5.77 2.87
CA LEU A 167 2.06 7.20 2.60
C LEU A 167 3.37 7.87 3.05
N PRO A 168 3.92 8.81 2.27
CA PRO A 168 5.09 9.59 2.69
C PRO A 168 4.71 10.59 3.79
N LYS A 169 5.10 10.27 5.03
CA LYS A 169 4.84 11.12 6.19
C LYS A 169 5.38 12.53 5.98
N HIS A 170 6.62 12.66 5.47
CA HIS A 170 7.29 13.95 5.22
C HIS A 170 6.55 14.87 4.24
N TYR A 171 5.77 14.31 3.33
CA TYR A 171 4.91 15.04 2.39
C TYR A 171 3.57 15.42 3.03
N TRP A 172 2.85 14.44 3.59
CA TRP A 172 1.50 14.65 4.10
C TRP A 172 1.45 15.47 5.40
N GLU A 173 2.53 15.53 6.18
CA GLU A 173 2.61 16.47 7.32
C GLU A 173 2.59 17.95 6.89
N LYS A 174 2.90 18.23 5.62
CA LYS A 174 2.92 19.57 5.03
C LYS A 174 1.72 19.88 4.16
N HIS A 175 0.90 18.87 3.86
CA HIS A 175 -0.25 18.98 2.97
C HIS A 175 -1.50 18.44 3.67
N ASP A 176 -2.64 19.11 3.44
CA ASP A 176 -3.91 18.65 3.99
C ASP A 176 -4.37 17.38 3.28
N PHE A 177 -4.29 16.25 3.98
CA PHE A 177 -4.66 14.93 3.46
C PHE A 177 -6.13 14.85 3.01
N THR A 178 -7.00 15.64 3.61
CA THR A 178 -8.45 15.62 3.35
C THR A 178 -8.89 16.44 2.14
N ARG A 179 -7.97 17.13 1.47
CA ARG A 179 -8.26 17.97 0.30
C ARG A 179 -8.08 17.21 -1.01
N THR A 180 -8.97 17.53 -1.96
CA THR A 180 -8.76 17.16 -3.37
C THR A 180 -7.56 17.92 -3.95
N THR A 181 -6.78 17.25 -4.77
CA THR A 181 -5.63 17.85 -5.46
C THR A 181 -5.48 17.27 -6.86
N LEU A 182 -5.10 18.11 -7.82
CA LEU A 182 -4.63 17.69 -9.15
C LEU A 182 -3.10 17.72 -9.25
N GLU A 183 -2.42 18.14 -8.18
CA GLU A 183 -0.98 18.01 -8.05
C GLU A 183 -0.66 16.57 -7.62
N PRO A 184 0.19 15.83 -8.36
CA PRO A 184 0.54 14.47 -7.99
C PRO A 184 1.23 14.43 -6.63
N PRO A 185 0.70 13.68 -5.65
CA PRO A 185 1.36 13.53 -4.37
C PRO A 185 2.64 12.70 -4.51
N VAL A 186 3.56 12.87 -3.57
CA VAL A 186 4.70 11.96 -3.44
C VAL A 186 4.18 10.55 -3.16
N SER A 187 4.79 9.54 -3.80
CA SER A 187 4.39 8.14 -3.69
C SER A 187 5.59 7.19 -3.88
N SER A 188 5.38 5.90 -3.71
CA SER A 188 6.40 4.86 -3.92
C SER A 188 6.20 4.04 -5.20
N GLY A 189 5.04 4.15 -5.82
CA GLY A 189 4.69 3.46 -7.07
C GLY A 189 4.50 4.41 -8.25
#